data_9d1f7136be6db08ef9c21c6ca96c8347
#
_entry.id   9d1f7136be6db08ef9c21c6ca96c8347
#
_cell.length_a   1.000
_cell.length_b   1.000
_cell.length_c   1.000
_cell.angle_alpha   90.00
_cell.angle_beta   90.00
_cell.angle_gamma   90.00
#
_symmetry.space_group_name_H-M   'P 1'
#
loop_
_entity.id
_entity.type
_entity.pdbx_description
1 polymer ?
#
loop_
_entity_poly.entity_id
_entity_poly.type
_entity_poly.pdbx_seq_one_letter_code
_entity_poly.pdbx_strand_id
1 'polypeptide(L)'
;MIDIAILTPHPAEADEEASWRKVLARLQSALAEEGMATTPVPWTAHAEDPAPLLRHACVLPLLAWGYHKQQARWLRACEAWRQAGVAMANPAGVLAWNSDKRYLATLADRGVAVPATQWTSMPTRERLERAFAETGAEALIVKPSVSGGAWKTLRVHRDDPLDAVIADAAPGIEMLIQPYLPTIASEGETSLLFFGGRLSHA
;
A
#
# COMPACT_ATOMS: atom_id res chain seq x y z
N MET A 1 -16.38 -23.99 -14.37
CA MET A 1 -15.72 -22.70 -14.61
C MET A 1 -15.02 -22.33 -13.33
N ILE A 2 -13.75 -21.91 -13.37
CA ILE A 2 -13.00 -21.48 -12.19
C ILE A 2 -13.54 -20.10 -11.80
N ASP A 3 -13.96 -19.95 -10.54
CA ASP A 3 -14.48 -18.67 -10.00
C ASP A 3 -13.43 -17.99 -9.12
N ILE A 4 -13.10 -16.74 -9.46
CA ILE A 4 -12.08 -15.91 -8.82
C ILE A 4 -12.76 -14.72 -8.14
N ALA A 5 -12.54 -14.54 -6.84
CA ALA A 5 -12.94 -13.29 -6.19
C ALA A 5 -11.89 -12.20 -6.41
N ILE A 6 -12.32 -10.97 -6.69
CA ILE A 6 -11.46 -9.79 -6.76
C ILE A 6 -11.84 -8.86 -5.62
N LEU A 7 -10.95 -8.66 -4.65
CA LEU A 7 -11.21 -7.72 -3.55
C LEU A 7 -11.19 -6.29 -4.07
N THR A 8 -12.25 -5.54 -3.75
CA THR A 8 -12.45 -4.14 -4.15
C THR A 8 -12.61 -3.24 -2.93
N PRO A 9 -12.57 -1.90 -3.09
CA PRO A 9 -13.04 -0.98 -2.05
C PRO A 9 -14.53 -1.19 -1.77
N HIS A 10 -15.01 -0.70 -0.62
CA HIS A 10 -16.45 -0.63 -0.39
C HIS A 10 -17.08 0.39 -1.35
N PRO A 11 -18.20 0.07 -2.01
CA PRO A 11 -18.81 0.97 -3.01
C PRO A 11 -19.18 2.36 -2.47
N ALA A 12 -19.58 2.45 -1.20
CA ALA A 12 -19.88 3.72 -0.54
C ALA A 12 -18.66 4.55 -0.13
N GLU A 13 -17.46 3.95 -0.15
CA GLU A 13 -16.19 4.61 0.18
C GLU A 13 -15.42 5.06 -1.07
N ALA A 14 -15.95 4.71 -2.24
CA ALA A 14 -15.32 5.00 -3.52
C ALA A 14 -16.02 6.22 -4.15
N ASP A 15 -15.24 7.27 -4.46
CA ASP A 15 -15.71 8.34 -5.33
C ASP A 15 -16.22 7.76 -6.65
N GLU A 16 -17.27 8.35 -7.20
CA GLU A 16 -17.93 7.85 -8.43
C GLU A 16 -16.97 7.78 -9.64
N GLU A 17 -15.93 8.58 -9.65
CA GLU A 17 -14.85 8.58 -10.65
C GLU A 17 -13.72 7.58 -10.39
N ALA A 18 -13.88 6.70 -9.42
CA ALA A 18 -12.82 5.84 -8.94
C ALA A 18 -12.22 4.98 -10.06
N SER A 19 -10.95 5.23 -10.35
CA SER A 19 -10.14 4.53 -11.37
C SER A 19 -10.13 3.00 -11.21
N TRP A 20 -10.37 2.49 -9.99
CA TRP A 20 -10.42 1.06 -9.72
C TRP A 20 -11.49 0.31 -10.52
N ARG A 21 -12.62 0.95 -10.88
CA ARG A 21 -13.66 0.32 -11.69
C ARG A 21 -13.19 0.00 -13.11
N LYS A 22 -12.36 0.90 -13.68
CA LYS A 22 -11.73 0.67 -14.99
C LYS A 22 -10.72 -0.47 -14.93
N VAL A 23 -9.94 -0.53 -13.85
CA VAL A 23 -9.00 -1.64 -13.62
C VAL A 23 -9.76 -2.95 -13.41
N LEU A 24 -10.83 -2.95 -12.62
CA LEU A 24 -11.69 -4.12 -12.42
C LEU A 24 -12.22 -4.65 -13.75
N ALA A 25 -12.79 -3.79 -14.59
CA ALA A 25 -13.33 -4.20 -15.89
C ALA A 25 -12.27 -4.85 -16.79
N ARG A 26 -11.04 -4.31 -16.80
CA ARG A 26 -9.91 -4.91 -17.55
C ARG A 26 -9.51 -6.27 -17.01
N LEU A 27 -9.42 -6.42 -15.67
CA LEU A 27 -9.13 -7.70 -15.03
C LEU A 27 -10.19 -8.73 -15.33
N GLN A 28 -11.47 -8.34 -15.26
CA GLN A 28 -12.59 -9.22 -15.57
C GLN A 28 -12.57 -9.69 -17.03
N SER A 29 -12.28 -8.78 -17.98
CA SER A 29 -12.14 -9.14 -19.40
C SER A 29 -11.02 -10.13 -19.62
N ALA A 30 -9.83 -9.83 -19.10
CA ALA A 30 -8.65 -10.70 -19.28
C ALA A 30 -8.85 -12.09 -18.65
N LEU A 31 -9.46 -12.17 -17.46
CA LEU A 31 -9.74 -13.46 -16.83
C LEU A 31 -10.85 -14.25 -17.55
N ALA A 32 -11.82 -13.55 -18.13
CA ALA A 32 -12.88 -14.20 -18.93
C ALA A 32 -12.30 -14.80 -20.22
N GLU A 33 -11.35 -14.16 -20.88
CA GLU A 33 -10.63 -14.68 -22.05
C GLU A 33 -9.89 -16.00 -21.73
N GLU A 34 -9.45 -16.16 -20.46
CA GLU A 34 -8.83 -17.39 -19.95
C GLU A 34 -9.86 -18.39 -19.37
N GLY A 35 -11.16 -18.19 -19.61
CA GLY A 35 -12.23 -19.09 -19.18
C GLY A 35 -12.55 -19.06 -17.68
N MET A 36 -12.17 -17.97 -16.97
CA MET A 36 -12.44 -17.79 -15.55
C MET A 36 -13.62 -16.86 -15.32
N ALA A 37 -14.48 -17.20 -14.36
CA ALA A 37 -15.50 -16.29 -13.85
C ALA A 37 -14.90 -15.40 -12.75
N THR A 38 -15.40 -14.17 -12.61
CA THR A 38 -14.93 -13.25 -11.58
C THR A 38 -16.07 -12.66 -10.79
N THR A 39 -15.88 -12.59 -9.47
CA THR A 39 -16.82 -11.98 -8.52
C THR A 39 -16.13 -10.81 -7.80
N PRO A 40 -16.54 -9.55 -8.05
CA PRO A 40 -16.05 -8.41 -7.26
C PRO A 40 -16.59 -8.49 -5.83
N VAL A 41 -15.72 -8.35 -4.84
CA VAL A 41 -16.07 -8.47 -3.42
C VAL A 41 -15.44 -7.31 -2.66
N PRO A 42 -16.21 -6.41 -2.03
CA PRO A 42 -15.65 -5.42 -1.14
C PRO A 42 -14.87 -6.10 -0.01
N TRP A 43 -13.59 -5.72 0.19
CA TRP A 43 -12.76 -6.36 1.21
C TRP A 43 -13.38 -6.25 2.62
N THR A 44 -14.14 -5.17 2.87
CA THR A 44 -14.81 -4.92 4.14
C THR A 44 -16.02 -5.85 4.39
N ALA A 45 -16.58 -6.45 3.34
CA ALA A 45 -17.74 -7.33 3.47
C ALA A 45 -17.38 -8.66 4.16
N HIS A 46 -16.12 -9.10 4.03
CA HIS A 46 -15.64 -10.38 4.57
C HIS A 46 -14.40 -10.20 5.46
N ALA A 47 -14.27 -9.01 6.06
CA ALA A 47 -13.19 -8.73 6.98
C ALA A 47 -13.34 -9.49 8.31
N GLU A 48 -14.58 -9.66 8.77
CA GLU A 48 -14.93 -10.34 10.02
C GLU A 48 -15.41 -11.78 9.80
N ASP A 49 -15.96 -12.09 8.62
CA ASP A 49 -16.41 -13.44 8.24
C ASP A 49 -15.80 -13.87 6.91
N PRO A 50 -14.71 -14.66 6.92
CA PRO A 50 -14.05 -15.13 5.71
C PRO A 50 -14.76 -16.30 5.01
N ALA A 51 -15.76 -16.93 5.63
CA ALA A 51 -16.36 -18.16 5.12
C ALA A 51 -16.88 -18.05 3.68
N PRO A 52 -17.53 -16.95 3.25
CA PRO A 52 -17.97 -16.82 1.86
C PRO A 52 -16.84 -16.78 0.84
N LEU A 53 -15.62 -16.39 1.23
CA LEU A 53 -14.45 -16.36 0.33
C LEU A 53 -13.93 -17.77 0.00
N LEU A 54 -14.19 -18.76 0.85
CA LEU A 54 -13.73 -20.13 0.66
C LEU A 54 -14.35 -20.86 -0.55
N ARG A 55 -15.46 -20.33 -1.08
CA ARG A 55 -16.10 -20.89 -2.28
C ARG A 55 -15.35 -20.59 -3.58
N HIS A 56 -14.50 -19.57 -3.57
CA HIS A 56 -13.72 -19.15 -4.74
C HIS A 56 -12.42 -19.96 -4.83
N ALA A 57 -12.02 -20.29 -6.05
CA ALA A 57 -10.77 -21.01 -6.29
C ALA A 57 -9.54 -20.18 -5.87
N CYS A 58 -9.64 -18.86 -6.00
CA CYS A 58 -8.61 -17.93 -5.55
C CYS A 58 -9.23 -16.55 -5.30
N VAL A 59 -8.62 -15.79 -4.40
CA VAL A 59 -8.96 -14.40 -4.11
C VAL A 59 -7.80 -13.50 -4.55
N LEU A 60 -8.07 -12.51 -5.39
CA LEU A 60 -7.12 -11.52 -5.87
C LEU A 60 -7.33 -10.20 -5.12
N PRO A 61 -6.41 -9.79 -4.22
CA PRO A 61 -6.55 -8.56 -3.44
C PRO A 61 -6.05 -7.31 -4.18
N LEU A 62 -6.16 -7.29 -5.51
CA LEU A 62 -5.52 -6.28 -6.37
C LEU A 62 -6.14 -4.87 -6.23
N LEU A 63 -7.40 -4.80 -5.79
CA LEU A 63 -8.15 -3.56 -5.68
C LEU A 63 -8.68 -3.31 -4.25
N ALA A 64 -8.06 -3.91 -3.24
CA ALA A 64 -8.45 -3.71 -1.83
C ALA A 64 -8.03 -2.31 -1.33
N TRP A 65 -8.43 -1.25 -2.05
CA TRP A 65 -8.07 0.13 -1.71
C TRP A 65 -8.82 0.61 -0.46
N GLY A 66 -8.28 1.67 0.16
CA GLY A 66 -8.87 2.25 1.37
C GLY A 66 -8.46 1.58 2.69
N TYR A 67 -7.74 0.46 2.65
CA TYR A 67 -7.30 -0.26 3.87
C TYR A 67 -6.51 0.62 4.84
N HIS A 68 -5.73 1.58 4.32
CA HIS A 68 -4.93 2.49 5.14
C HIS A 68 -5.78 3.40 6.04
N LYS A 69 -7.04 3.64 5.70
CA LYS A 69 -7.99 4.40 6.53
C LYS A 69 -8.58 3.55 7.66
N GLN A 70 -8.49 2.22 7.55
CA GLN A 70 -9.04 1.24 8.48
C GLN A 70 -8.01 0.14 8.80
N GLN A 71 -6.74 0.52 9.03
CA GLN A 71 -5.63 -0.42 9.13
C GLN A 71 -5.87 -1.54 10.16
N ALA A 72 -6.37 -1.20 11.34
CA ALA A 72 -6.63 -2.22 12.37
C ALA A 72 -7.67 -3.27 11.90
N ARG A 73 -8.68 -2.86 11.14
CA ARG A 73 -9.65 -3.76 10.52
C ARG A 73 -9.02 -4.61 9.42
N TRP A 74 -8.17 -3.98 8.59
CA TRP A 74 -7.42 -4.68 7.56
C TRP A 74 -6.53 -5.78 8.11
N LEU A 75 -5.78 -5.50 9.17
CA LEU A 75 -4.91 -6.49 9.80
C LEU A 75 -5.71 -7.65 10.40
N ARG A 76 -6.86 -7.37 11.05
CA ARG A 76 -7.74 -8.43 11.53
C ARG A 76 -8.31 -9.26 10.38
N ALA A 77 -8.71 -8.63 9.28
CA ALA A 77 -9.18 -9.32 8.09
C ALA A 77 -8.10 -10.24 7.51
N CYS A 78 -6.89 -9.75 7.31
CA CYS A 78 -5.77 -10.56 6.84
C CYS A 78 -5.51 -11.78 7.74
N GLU A 79 -5.58 -11.60 9.05
CA GLU A 79 -5.40 -12.68 10.01
C GLU A 79 -6.55 -13.71 9.93
N ALA A 80 -7.80 -13.24 9.86
CA ALA A 80 -8.97 -14.10 9.69
C ALA A 80 -8.90 -14.92 8.39
N TRP A 81 -8.54 -14.28 7.27
CA TRP A 81 -8.37 -14.96 5.99
C TRP A 81 -7.26 -16.00 6.03
N ARG A 82 -6.15 -15.69 6.69
CA ARG A 82 -5.02 -16.61 6.88
C ARG A 82 -5.43 -17.82 7.72
N GLN A 83 -6.13 -17.62 8.83
CA GLN A 83 -6.60 -18.69 9.71
C GLN A 83 -7.64 -19.59 9.04
N ALA A 84 -8.53 -19.01 8.26
CA ALA A 84 -9.53 -19.75 7.51
C ALA A 84 -8.95 -20.51 6.30
N GLY A 85 -7.69 -20.28 5.92
CA GLY A 85 -7.08 -20.92 4.77
C GLY A 85 -7.60 -20.41 3.43
N VAL A 86 -8.04 -19.15 3.35
CA VAL A 86 -8.48 -18.53 2.08
C VAL A 86 -7.32 -18.54 1.09
N ALA A 87 -7.54 -19.16 -0.07
CA ALA A 87 -6.56 -19.19 -1.16
C ALA A 87 -6.42 -17.79 -1.77
N MET A 88 -5.29 -17.13 -1.56
CA MET A 88 -5.06 -15.76 -2.00
C MET A 88 -3.75 -15.60 -2.78
N ALA A 89 -3.75 -14.74 -3.77
CA ALA A 89 -2.57 -14.27 -4.47
C ALA A 89 -2.58 -12.71 -4.51
N ASN A 90 -1.71 -12.09 -3.70
CA ASN A 90 -0.71 -12.59 -2.74
C ASN A 90 -1.35 -13.14 -1.43
N PRO A 91 -0.61 -13.98 -0.66
CA PRO A 91 -1.09 -14.50 0.61
C PRO A 91 -1.42 -13.41 1.63
N ALA A 92 -2.44 -13.65 2.48
CA ALA A 92 -2.91 -12.68 3.47
C ALA A 92 -1.80 -12.17 4.42
N GLY A 93 -0.83 -13.03 4.78
CA GLY A 93 0.32 -12.62 5.59
C GLY A 93 1.22 -11.60 4.90
N VAL A 94 1.37 -11.69 3.57
CA VAL A 94 2.11 -10.71 2.77
C VAL A 94 1.35 -9.39 2.70
N LEU A 95 0.02 -9.44 2.58
CA LEU A 95 -0.83 -8.25 2.56
C LEU A 95 -0.75 -7.48 3.89
N ALA A 96 -0.78 -8.19 5.02
CA ALA A 96 -0.60 -7.59 6.33
C ALA A 96 0.79 -6.94 6.46
N TRP A 97 1.85 -7.66 6.09
CA TRP A 97 3.22 -7.20 6.20
C TRP A 97 3.50 -5.96 5.34
N ASN A 98 3.09 -5.95 4.07
CA ASN A 98 3.39 -4.84 3.18
C ASN A 98 2.44 -3.64 3.33
N SER A 99 1.40 -3.75 4.15
CA SER A 99 0.47 -2.65 4.44
C SER A 99 1.10 -1.53 5.28
N ASP A 100 2.19 -1.82 5.99
CA ASP A 100 2.99 -0.87 6.75
C ASP A 100 4.40 -0.79 6.14
N LYS A 101 4.85 0.43 5.79
CA LYS A 101 6.17 0.67 5.19
C LYS A 101 7.36 0.31 6.08
N ARG A 102 7.12 -0.11 7.33
CA ARG A 102 8.16 -0.70 8.18
C ARG A 102 8.83 -1.93 7.55
N TYR A 103 8.21 -2.55 6.54
CA TYR A 103 8.85 -3.60 5.74
C TYR A 103 10.17 -3.11 5.11
N LEU A 104 10.34 -1.80 4.86
CA LEU A 104 11.59 -1.25 4.34
C LEU A 104 12.78 -1.51 5.28
N ALA A 105 12.57 -1.44 6.60
CA ALA A 105 13.62 -1.79 7.57
C ALA A 105 14.01 -3.28 7.42
N THR A 106 13.03 -4.17 7.32
CA THR A 106 13.29 -5.61 7.10
C THR A 106 14.06 -5.87 5.79
N LEU A 107 13.77 -5.11 4.73
CA LEU A 107 14.49 -5.23 3.46
C LEU A 107 15.93 -4.69 3.60
N ALA A 108 16.12 -3.56 4.27
CA ALA A 108 17.45 -3.01 4.54
C ALA A 108 18.33 -3.98 5.34
N ASP A 109 17.78 -4.60 6.40
CA ASP A 109 18.46 -5.63 7.22
C ASP A 109 18.89 -6.85 6.40
N ARG A 110 18.24 -7.09 5.26
CA ARG A 110 18.59 -8.15 4.31
C ARG A 110 19.51 -7.69 3.19
N GLY A 111 20.03 -6.47 3.27
CA GLY A 111 20.96 -5.90 2.30
C GLY A 111 20.32 -5.35 1.03
N VAL A 112 18.99 -5.19 1.00
CA VAL A 112 18.31 -4.53 -0.12
C VAL A 112 18.52 -3.02 0.00
N ALA A 113 18.93 -2.37 -1.08
CA ALA A 113 19.07 -0.92 -1.13
C ALA A 113 17.69 -0.25 -1.00
N VAL A 114 17.50 0.50 0.08
CA VAL A 114 16.31 1.31 0.34
C VAL A 114 16.72 2.75 0.64
N PRO A 115 15.88 3.74 0.39
CA PRO A 115 16.18 5.12 0.78
C PRO A 115 16.42 5.21 2.29
N ALA A 116 17.39 6.02 2.72
CA ALA A 116 17.61 6.30 4.15
C ALA A 116 16.29 6.73 4.79
N THR A 117 15.88 6.06 5.85
CA THR A 117 14.56 6.23 6.44
C THR A 117 14.66 6.47 7.94
N GLN A 118 14.14 7.59 8.40
CA GLN A 118 13.91 7.85 9.82
C GLN A 118 12.42 7.66 10.15
N TRP A 119 12.13 6.98 11.26
CA TRP A 119 10.78 6.73 11.75
C TRP A 119 10.46 7.65 12.91
N THR A 120 9.25 8.18 12.95
CA THR A 120 8.82 9.08 14.02
C THR A 120 7.31 9.06 14.19
N SER A 121 6.86 9.07 15.44
CA SER A 121 5.44 9.31 15.79
C SER A 121 5.06 10.79 15.71
N MET A 122 6.06 11.67 15.64
CA MET A 122 5.87 13.11 15.52
C MET A 122 7.08 13.71 14.79
N PRO A 123 6.94 14.20 13.55
CA PRO A 123 7.99 14.99 12.94
C PRO A 123 8.18 16.28 13.74
N THR A 124 9.40 16.58 14.12
CA THR A 124 9.79 17.83 14.77
C THR A 124 10.77 18.58 13.89
N ARG A 125 10.87 19.89 14.10
CA ARG A 125 11.86 20.72 13.39
C ARG A 125 13.27 20.11 13.49
N GLU A 126 13.71 19.73 14.67
CA GLU A 126 15.01 19.11 14.92
C GLU A 126 15.21 17.82 14.10
N ARG A 127 14.17 16.99 13.98
CA ARG A 127 14.23 15.74 13.19
C ARG A 127 14.36 16.01 11.70
N LEU A 128 13.62 17.00 11.19
CA LEU A 128 13.70 17.39 9.78
C LEU A 128 15.08 18.00 9.47
N GLU A 129 15.58 18.91 10.31
CA GLU A 129 16.90 19.49 10.17
C GLU A 129 18.02 18.44 10.21
N ARG A 130 17.90 17.47 11.13
CA ARG A 130 18.82 16.32 11.20
C ARG A 130 18.75 15.48 9.92
N ALA A 131 17.56 15.15 9.41
CA ALA A 131 17.40 14.40 8.18
C ALA A 131 18.02 15.11 6.98
N PHE A 132 17.88 16.42 6.89
CA PHE A 132 18.56 17.23 5.88
C PHE A 132 20.08 17.19 6.03
N ALA A 133 20.58 17.25 7.25
CA ALA A 133 22.04 17.22 7.51
C ALA A 133 22.63 15.84 7.18
N GLU A 134 21.97 14.76 7.58
CA GLU A 134 22.46 13.39 7.38
C GLU A 134 22.40 12.94 5.92
N THR A 135 21.37 13.38 5.17
CA THR A 135 21.18 12.94 3.79
C THR A 135 21.79 13.88 2.75
N GLY A 136 22.05 15.13 3.12
CA GLY A 136 22.47 16.17 2.17
C GLY A 136 21.39 16.52 1.12
N ALA A 137 20.18 16.02 1.27
CA ALA A 137 19.09 16.20 0.32
C ALA A 137 18.62 17.66 0.26
N GLU A 138 18.18 18.11 -0.91
CA GLU A 138 17.54 19.42 -1.09
C GLU A 138 16.07 19.41 -0.65
N ALA A 139 15.44 18.25 -0.72
CA ALA A 139 14.07 18.04 -0.27
C ALA A 139 13.93 16.67 0.43
N LEU A 140 12.99 16.60 1.38
CA LEU A 140 12.58 15.38 2.07
C LEU A 140 11.16 15.00 1.67
N ILE A 141 10.83 13.72 1.82
CA ILE A 141 9.48 13.19 1.81
C ILE A 141 9.12 12.82 3.24
N VAL A 142 8.02 13.39 3.73
CA VAL A 142 7.42 13.03 5.02
C VAL A 142 6.06 12.41 4.74
N LYS A 143 5.85 11.16 5.16
CA LYS A 143 4.61 10.43 4.85
C LYS A 143 4.27 9.43 5.95
N PRO A 144 2.98 9.07 6.12
CA PRO A 144 2.59 8.01 7.05
C PRO A 144 3.21 6.65 6.70
N SER A 145 3.54 5.85 7.71
CA SER A 145 4.01 4.47 7.51
C SER A 145 2.94 3.63 6.81
N VAL A 146 1.68 3.89 7.13
CA VAL A 146 0.51 3.27 6.50
C VAL A 146 -0.22 4.30 5.67
N SER A 147 -0.09 4.21 4.36
CA SER A 147 -0.74 5.14 3.41
C SER A 147 -0.91 4.49 2.05
N GLY A 148 -1.81 5.04 1.25
CA GLY A 148 -2.05 4.68 -0.15
C GLY A 148 -2.36 5.94 -0.97
N GLY A 149 -2.02 5.94 -2.28
CA GLY A 149 -2.31 7.05 -3.17
C GLY A 149 -1.70 8.40 -2.74
N ALA A 150 -0.48 8.39 -2.20
CA ALA A 150 0.20 9.58 -1.66
C ALA A 150 -0.57 10.32 -0.54
N TRP A 151 -1.52 9.66 0.13
CA TRP A 151 -2.27 10.26 1.23
C TRP A 151 -1.34 10.78 2.31
N LYS A 152 -1.48 12.08 2.65
CA LYS A 152 -0.65 12.82 3.61
C LYS A 152 0.86 12.72 3.35
N THR A 153 1.26 12.60 2.10
CA THR A 153 2.66 12.67 1.70
C THR A 153 3.03 14.12 1.44
N LEU A 154 4.00 14.62 2.18
CA LEU A 154 4.51 15.98 2.08
C LEU A 154 5.91 15.94 1.45
N ARG A 155 6.16 16.81 0.48
CA ARG A 155 7.49 17.15 0.00
C ARG A 155 7.92 18.42 0.70
N VAL A 156 9.04 18.37 1.39
CA VAL A 156 9.55 19.43 2.25
C VAL A 156 10.89 19.90 1.72
N HIS A 157 11.01 21.15 1.37
CA HIS A 157 12.27 21.77 1.00
C HIS A 157 12.97 22.34 2.23
N ARG A 158 14.30 22.53 2.13
CA ARG A 158 15.12 23.03 3.24
C ARG A 158 14.66 24.40 3.71
N ASP A 159 14.18 25.25 2.80
CA ASP A 159 13.78 26.62 3.06
C ASP A 159 12.28 26.76 3.40
N ASP A 160 11.55 25.65 3.44
CA ASP A 160 10.12 25.66 3.80
C ASP A 160 9.93 26.02 5.29
N PRO A 161 8.78 26.63 5.65
CA PRO A 161 8.43 26.88 7.04
C PRO A 161 8.11 25.57 7.75
N LEU A 162 9.13 24.90 8.31
CA LEU A 162 9.04 23.56 8.89
C LEU A 162 7.92 23.40 9.94
N ASP A 163 7.56 24.46 10.65
CA ASP A 163 6.45 24.43 11.62
C ASP A 163 5.10 24.23 10.95
N ALA A 164 4.90 24.78 9.75
CA ALA A 164 3.68 24.53 8.96
C ALA A 164 3.64 23.07 8.47
N VAL A 165 4.77 22.53 8.03
CA VAL A 165 4.88 21.11 7.65
C VAL A 165 4.55 20.18 8.82
N ILE A 166 5.04 20.51 10.02
CA ILE A 166 4.78 19.74 11.23
C ILE A 166 3.29 19.83 11.61
N ALA A 167 2.66 20.99 11.44
CA ALA A 167 1.23 21.15 11.69
C ALA A 167 0.36 20.33 10.74
N ASP A 168 0.78 20.17 9.48
CA ASP A 168 0.09 19.34 8.47
C ASP A 168 0.32 17.84 8.66
N ALA A 169 1.38 17.46 9.39
CA ALA A 169 1.64 16.08 9.72
C ALA A 169 0.55 15.54 10.66
N ALA A 170 0.06 14.34 10.39
CA ALA A 170 -1.01 13.75 11.19
C ALA A 170 -0.52 13.41 12.61
N PRO A 171 -1.00 14.09 13.66
CA PRO A 171 -0.60 13.77 15.02
C PRO A 171 -1.05 12.34 15.39
N GLY A 172 -0.16 11.60 16.07
CA GLY A 172 -0.43 10.24 16.54
C GLY A 172 -0.36 9.15 15.47
N ILE A 173 -0.02 9.49 14.22
CA ILE A 173 0.26 8.52 13.16
C ILE A 173 1.78 8.41 13.02
N GLU A 174 2.29 7.18 12.94
CA GLU A 174 3.69 6.98 12.66
C GLU A 174 4.04 7.43 11.25
N MET A 175 5.05 8.25 11.15
CA MET A 175 5.56 8.84 9.91
C MET A 175 6.96 8.30 9.59
N LEU A 176 7.31 8.36 8.35
CA LEU A 176 8.69 8.18 7.90
C LEU A 176 9.19 9.47 7.20
N ILE A 177 10.47 9.73 7.37
CA ILE A 177 11.19 10.83 6.72
C ILE A 177 12.26 10.19 5.83
N GLN A 178 12.24 10.54 4.54
CA GLN A 178 13.17 10.03 3.53
C GLN A 178 13.71 11.17 2.67
N PRO A 179 14.93 11.08 2.10
CA PRO A 179 15.34 12.00 1.06
C PRO A 179 14.39 11.91 -0.15
N TYR A 180 14.06 13.03 -0.75
CA TYR A 180 13.40 13.04 -2.05
C TYR A 180 14.38 12.53 -3.12
N LEU A 181 13.94 11.61 -3.95
CA LEU A 181 14.70 11.07 -5.06
C LEU A 181 14.31 11.80 -6.36
N PRO A 182 15.16 12.68 -6.90
CA PRO A 182 14.82 13.45 -8.11
C PRO A 182 14.51 12.58 -9.34
N THR A 183 15.08 11.39 -9.40
CA THR A 183 14.85 10.41 -10.48
C THR A 183 13.37 10.01 -10.62
N ILE A 184 12.58 10.08 -9.56
CA ILE A 184 11.14 9.86 -9.63
C ILE A 184 10.45 10.87 -10.56
N ALA A 185 10.93 12.12 -10.59
CA ALA A 185 10.35 13.13 -11.47
C ALA A 185 10.83 13.02 -12.92
N SER A 186 12.05 12.53 -13.16
CA SER A 186 12.65 12.43 -14.49
C SER A 186 12.40 11.08 -15.17
N GLU A 187 12.36 9.99 -14.40
CA GLU A 187 12.30 8.60 -14.89
C GLU A 187 10.98 7.91 -14.53
N GLY A 188 10.26 8.42 -13.50
CA GLY A 188 9.05 7.81 -13.00
C GLY A 188 9.30 6.64 -12.05
N GLU A 189 8.26 5.86 -11.80
CA GLU A 189 8.30 4.63 -11.02
C GLU A 189 8.25 3.42 -11.96
N THR A 190 9.13 2.46 -11.76
CA THR A 190 9.09 1.19 -12.49
C THR A 190 8.48 0.10 -11.59
N SER A 191 7.41 -0.51 -12.05
CA SER A 191 6.79 -1.66 -11.39
C SER A 191 7.35 -2.96 -11.97
N LEU A 192 7.91 -3.81 -11.13
CA LEU A 192 8.36 -5.15 -11.52
C LEU A 192 7.31 -6.17 -11.09
N LEU A 193 6.73 -6.89 -12.06
CA LEU A 193 5.70 -7.86 -11.80
C LEU A 193 6.26 -9.29 -11.80
N PHE A 194 5.95 -10.03 -10.74
CA PHE A 194 6.40 -11.41 -10.55
C PHE A 194 5.21 -12.35 -10.41
N PHE A 195 5.26 -13.50 -11.09
CA PHE A 195 4.31 -14.59 -10.94
C PHE A 195 5.05 -15.87 -10.57
N GLY A 196 4.66 -16.51 -9.47
CA GLY A 196 5.33 -17.72 -8.97
C GLY A 196 6.83 -17.51 -8.70
N GLY A 197 7.23 -16.29 -8.27
CA GLY A 197 8.64 -15.95 -8.03
C GLY A 197 9.47 -15.63 -9.28
N ARG A 198 8.87 -15.63 -10.47
CA ARG A 198 9.55 -15.33 -11.75
C ARG A 198 9.12 -13.95 -12.24
N LEU A 199 10.12 -13.11 -12.63
CA LEU A 199 9.85 -11.83 -13.28
C LEU A 199 9.06 -12.06 -14.57
N SER A 200 7.96 -11.35 -14.73
CA SER A 200 7.13 -11.37 -15.93
C SER A 200 7.42 -10.16 -16.81
N HIS A 201 7.25 -8.97 -16.26
CA HIS A 201 7.44 -7.71 -17.01
C HIS A 201 7.66 -6.53 -16.04
N ALA A 202 8.02 -5.37 -16.62
CA ALA A 202 8.18 -4.09 -15.95
C ALA A 202 7.40 -3.00 -16.69
#